data_65df5a51ff56e92e31912e7f78236e33
#
_entry.id   65df5a51ff56e92e31912e7f78236e33
#
_cell.length_a   1.000
_cell.length_b   1.000
_cell.length_c   1.000
_cell.angle_alpha   90.00
_cell.angle_beta   90.00
_cell.angle_gamma   90.00
#
_symmetry.space_group_name_H-M   'P 1'
#
loop_
_entity.id
_entity.type
_entity.pdbx_description
1 polymer ?
#
loop_
_entity_poly.entity_id
_entity_poly.type
_entity_poly.pdbx_seq_one_letter_code
_entity_poly.pdbx_strand_id
1 'polypeptide(L)'
;YPVYQDQLTEKKLSVNGRMFEWDKDFSMNLQSATSIFQQSAANGSWITTETVFVGYGIVDSANNDYKGLDVKGKIVVVLEGTRGQGNAANLLNSPTSLNGKINAARNNGAIGLLLVSKDFPKRNASPVTGPMYFTKQATAANNFITVNISEAVASALLGRTSIQNTASLLESKKATYKADLKLVAKKETLNLESSNVLGLIEGSDKKDEYLFITAHYDHLGKRDTVIYYGADDDGSGTVSVLELAEAFVQAKKKGKGPRRTIVFMTVSGEEKGLRGSAYYGNNPTFPLDKTTANLNIDMVGRIDPSYKGDSTNYVYVIGEDKLSSDLMKITDAVNNKFIKMELDRRYNDPKDPNRFYYRSDHYNFAAK
;
A
#
# COMPACT_ATOMS: atom_id res chain seq x y z
N TYR A 1 8.59 14.38 10.40
CA TYR A 1 7.14 14.36 10.22
C TYR A 1 6.50 13.17 10.92
N PRO A 2 5.26 13.31 11.44
CA PRO A 2 4.57 12.24 12.12
C PRO A 2 4.11 11.17 11.14
N VAL A 3 4.21 9.92 11.56
CA VAL A 3 3.69 8.75 10.86
C VAL A 3 2.93 7.89 11.85
N TYR A 4 1.74 7.46 11.50
CA TYR A 4 0.90 6.62 12.32
C TYR A 4 0.74 5.25 11.68
N GLN A 5 0.71 4.21 12.50
CA GLN A 5 0.48 2.84 12.05
C GLN A 5 -0.33 2.07 13.08
N ASP A 6 -1.41 1.44 12.65
CA ASP A 6 -2.18 0.56 13.54
C ASP A 6 -1.49 -0.80 13.67
N GLN A 7 -1.46 -1.33 14.88
CA GLN A 7 -0.93 -2.65 15.22
C GLN A 7 -1.96 -3.45 16.01
N LEU A 8 -2.18 -4.73 15.64
CA LEU A 8 -2.98 -5.66 16.43
C LEU A 8 -2.20 -6.10 17.67
N THR A 9 -2.73 -5.78 18.85
CA THR A 9 -2.14 -6.16 20.14
C THR A 9 -2.83 -7.37 20.75
N GLU A 10 -4.11 -7.60 20.44
CA GLU A 10 -4.83 -8.78 20.87
C GLU A 10 -5.70 -9.33 19.73
N LYS A 11 -5.64 -10.64 19.54
CA LYS A 11 -6.37 -11.38 18.52
C LYS A 11 -6.76 -12.75 19.06
N LYS A 12 -8.03 -12.94 19.37
CA LYS A 12 -8.56 -14.20 19.94
C LYS A 12 -9.86 -14.58 19.26
N LEU A 13 -10.03 -15.85 18.98
CA LEU A 13 -11.26 -16.43 18.44
C LEU A 13 -11.58 -17.69 19.21
N SER A 14 -12.81 -17.80 19.69
CA SER A 14 -13.35 -19.06 20.20
C SER A 14 -14.80 -19.29 19.75
N VAL A 15 -15.16 -20.56 19.57
CA VAL A 15 -16.51 -20.97 19.24
C VAL A 15 -16.87 -22.12 20.17
N ASN A 16 -18.01 -22.03 20.87
CA ASN A 16 -18.51 -23.05 21.81
C ASN A 16 -17.44 -23.49 22.83
N GLY A 17 -16.65 -22.52 23.33
CA GLY A 17 -15.54 -22.73 24.29
C GLY A 17 -14.24 -23.26 23.69
N ARG A 18 -14.21 -23.68 22.42
CA ARG A 18 -12.99 -24.10 21.73
C ARG A 18 -12.23 -22.87 21.23
N MET A 19 -10.94 -22.75 21.57
CA MET A 19 -10.04 -21.74 21.05
C MET A 19 -9.50 -22.12 19.68
N PHE A 20 -9.30 -21.12 18.83
CA PHE A 20 -8.71 -21.24 17.51
C PHE A 20 -7.43 -20.41 17.41
N GLU A 21 -6.50 -20.85 16.58
CA GLU A 21 -5.16 -20.29 16.50
C GLU A 21 -5.01 -19.31 15.32
N TRP A 22 -4.31 -18.21 15.57
CA TRP A 22 -3.96 -17.24 14.55
C TRP A 22 -3.13 -17.89 13.43
N ASP A 23 -3.41 -17.54 12.18
CA ASP A 23 -2.80 -18.06 10.93
C ASP A 23 -3.01 -19.56 10.67
N LYS A 24 -3.41 -20.31 11.66
CA LYS A 24 -3.81 -21.71 11.49
C LYS A 24 -5.30 -21.83 11.21
N ASP A 25 -6.10 -21.08 11.90
CA ASP A 25 -7.55 -21.17 11.86
C ASP A 25 -8.25 -19.86 11.48
N PHE A 26 -7.62 -18.69 11.76
CA PHE A 26 -8.18 -17.39 11.43
C PHE A 26 -7.10 -16.32 11.23
N SER A 27 -7.46 -15.28 10.50
CA SER A 27 -6.64 -14.07 10.33
C SER A 27 -7.51 -12.84 10.07
N MET A 28 -6.96 -11.67 10.32
CA MET A 28 -7.60 -10.39 10.05
C MET A 28 -6.63 -9.49 9.27
N ASN A 29 -7.15 -8.64 8.40
CA ASN A 29 -6.34 -7.64 7.69
C ASN A 29 -6.55 -6.27 8.33
N LEU A 30 -5.45 -5.64 8.74
CA LEU A 30 -5.43 -4.22 9.07
C LEU A 30 -5.31 -3.42 7.78
N GLN A 31 -6.44 -3.04 7.19
CA GLN A 31 -6.40 -2.22 5.98
C GLN A 31 -6.36 -0.73 6.31
N SER A 32 -5.73 0.03 5.40
CA SER A 32 -5.59 1.47 5.50
C SER A 32 -6.94 2.17 5.49
N ALA A 33 -7.05 3.14 6.36
CA ALA A 33 -8.14 4.10 6.35
C ALA A 33 -8.12 5.07 5.14
N THR A 34 -7.07 5.04 4.32
CA THR A 34 -6.95 5.89 3.12
C THR A 34 -7.56 5.28 1.87
N SER A 35 -7.96 3.99 1.89
CA SER A 35 -8.80 3.47 0.82
C SER A 35 -10.22 4.02 1.00
N ILE A 36 -10.90 4.36 -0.09
CA ILE A 36 -12.31 4.76 -0.16
C ILE A 36 -13.24 3.75 0.56
N PHE A 37 -12.71 2.59 0.91
CA PHE A 37 -13.30 1.49 1.64
C PHE A 37 -12.62 1.37 3.01
N GLN A 38 -13.00 2.21 3.95
CA GLN A 38 -12.54 2.19 5.35
C GLN A 38 -12.80 0.83 6.00
N GLN A 39 -11.87 -0.07 5.89
CA GLN A 39 -11.90 -1.37 6.54
C GLN A 39 -10.70 -1.48 7.48
N SER A 40 -10.65 -0.61 8.48
CA SER A 40 -9.79 -0.90 9.61
C SER A 40 -10.37 -2.08 10.37
N ALA A 41 -9.55 -3.03 10.83
CA ALA A 41 -10.00 -4.00 11.80
C ALA A 41 -10.66 -3.22 12.95
N ALA A 42 -11.93 -3.54 13.23
CA ALA A 42 -12.61 -2.89 14.32
C ALA A 42 -11.84 -3.17 15.63
N ASN A 43 -11.86 -2.22 16.53
CA ASN A 43 -11.21 -2.36 17.83
C ASN A 43 -12.30 -2.71 18.86
N GLY A 44 -12.32 -3.97 19.34
CA GLY A 44 -13.34 -4.37 20.29
C GLY A 44 -13.43 -5.87 20.54
N SER A 45 -14.57 -6.23 21.11
CA SER A 45 -14.96 -7.62 21.37
C SER A 45 -16.36 -7.83 20.81
N TRP A 46 -16.51 -8.92 20.07
CA TRP A 46 -17.80 -9.37 19.52
C TRP A 46 -18.16 -10.68 20.19
N ILE A 47 -19.22 -10.65 20.95
CA ILE A 47 -19.73 -11.83 21.67
C ILE A 47 -21.16 -12.03 21.19
N THR A 48 -21.45 -13.21 20.65
CA THR A 48 -22.80 -13.57 20.19
C THR A 48 -23.05 -15.05 20.41
N THR A 49 -24.31 -15.42 20.60
CA THR A 49 -24.77 -16.82 20.72
C THR A 49 -25.29 -17.36 19.41
N GLU A 50 -25.25 -16.56 18.34
CA GLU A 50 -25.72 -16.98 17.03
C GLU A 50 -24.96 -16.26 15.90
N THR A 51 -24.83 -16.96 14.77
CA THR A 51 -24.30 -16.45 13.52
C THR A 51 -25.22 -16.78 12.37
N VAL A 52 -25.17 -16.05 11.25
CA VAL A 52 -26.01 -16.31 10.09
C VAL A 52 -25.18 -16.77 8.92
N PHE A 53 -25.39 -17.98 8.44
CA PHE A 53 -24.76 -18.46 7.20
C PHE A 53 -25.56 -17.96 5.99
N VAL A 54 -24.94 -17.22 5.11
CA VAL A 54 -25.58 -16.58 3.94
C VAL A 54 -25.10 -17.12 2.60
N GLY A 55 -24.29 -18.21 2.59
CA GLY A 55 -23.69 -18.76 1.39
C GLY A 55 -22.52 -17.89 0.89
N TYR A 56 -22.53 -17.45 -0.36
CA TYR A 56 -21.45 -16.62 -0.91
C TYR A 56 -21.55 -15.14 -0.51
N GLY A 57 -22.67 -14.70 0.07
CA GLY A 57 -22.86 -13.30 0.46
C GLY A 57 -22.95 -12.30 -0.71
N ILE A 58 -23.40 -12.77 -1.88
CA ILE A 58 -23.49 -12.00 -3.11
C ILE A 58 -24.88 -11.36 -3.23
N VAL A 59 -24.89 -10.07 -3.56
CA VAL A 59 -26.09 -9.32 -3.97
C VAL A 59 -25.79 -8.65 -5.29
N ASP A 60 -26.48 -9.07 -6.34
CA ASP A 60 -26.43 -8.53 -7.69
C ASP A 60 -27.85 -8.54 -8.34
N SER A 61 -27.95 -8.22 -9.61
CA SER A 61 -29.22 -8.18 -10.31
C SER A 61 -29.95 -9.54 -10.38
N ALA A 62 -29.20 -10.64 -10.31
CA ALA A 62 -29.73 -12.01 -10.43
C ALA A 62 -29.78 -12.75 -9.08
N ASN A 63 -28.99 -12.32 -8.09
CA ASN A 63 -28.79 -13.06 -6.87
C ASN A 63 -28.92 -12.16 -5.64
N ASN A 64 -29.60 -12.64 -4.63
CA ASN A 64 -29.62 -12.03 -3.31
C ASN A 64 -29.49 -13.11 -2.23
N ASP A 65 -28.25 -13.27 -1.73
CA ASP A 65 -27.95 -14.27 -0.72
C ASP A 65 -28.56 -13.95 0.66
N TYR A 66 -28.97 -12.72 0.90
CA TYR A 66 -29.56 -12.26 2.16
C TYR A 66 -31.09 -12.35 2.18
N LYS A 67 -31.71 -12.68 1.03
CA LYS A 67 -33.19 -12.72 0.93
C LYS A 67 -33.77 -13.70 1.95
N GLY A 68 -34.67 -13.18 2.78
CA GLY A 68 -35.37 -14.01 3.81
C GLY A 68 -34.54 -14.29 5.06
N LEU A 69 -33.37 -13.69 5.23
CA LEU A 69 -32.52 -13.84 6.41
C LEU A 69 -32.55 -12.56 7.24
N ASP A 70 -32.70 -12.69 8.56
CA ASP A 70 -32.48 -11.63 9.51
C ASP A 70 -31.01 -11.59 9.91
N VAL A 71 -30.25 -10.61 9.37
CA VAL A 71 -28.82 -10.41 9.64
C VAL A 71 -28.54 -9.11 10.40
N LYS A 72 -29.57 -8.31 10.70
CA LYS A 72 -29.42 -7.02 11.37
C LYS A 72 -28.82 -7.20 12.77
N GLY A 73 -27.70 -6.53 13.03
CA GLY A 73 -26.97 -6.62 14.30
C GLY A 73 -26.25 -7.97 14.52
N LYS A 74 -26.16 -8.82 13.50
CA LYS A 74 -25.55 -10.15 13.61
C LYS A 74 -24.24 -10.23 12.82
N ILE A 75 -23.44 -11.25 13.13
CA ILE A 75 -22.25 -11.63 12.36
C ILE A 75 -22.66 -12.64 11.30
N VAL A 76 -22.28 -12.38 10.05
CA VAL A 76 -22.55 -13.28 8.94
C VAL A 76 -21.33 -14.14 8.59
N VAL A 77 -21.61 -15.40 8.20
CA VAL A 77 -20.61 -16.34 7.70
C VAL A 77 -20.81 -16.46 6.20
N VAL A 78 -19.76 -16.16 5.41
CA VAL A 78 -19.79 -16.19 3.95
C VAL A 78 -18.65 -17.04 3.40
N LEU A 79 -18.85 -17.62 2.22
CA LEU A 79 -17.85 -18.40 1.52
C LEU A 79 -17.00 -17.50 0.60
N GLU A 80 -15.72 -17.80 0.52
CA GLU A 80 -14.84 -17.27 -0.51
C GLU A 80 -15.26 -17.74 -1.91
N GLY A 81 -14.93 -16.95 -2.95
CA GLY A 81 -15.28 -17.29 -4.33
C GLY A 81 -16.68 -16.87 -4.75
N THR A 82 -17.21 -17.52 -5.80
CA THR A 82 -18.48 -17.21 -6.45
C THR A 82 -19.20 -18.46 -6.88
N ARG A 83 -20.47 -18.34 -7.28
CA ARG A 83 -21.26 -19.42 -7.88
C ARG A 83 -20.82 -19.66 -9.32
N GLY A 84 -20.51 -20.91 -9.67
CA GLY A 84 -20.11 -21.32 -11.02
C GLY A 84 -18.62 -21.06 -11.33
N GLN A 85 -18.19 -21.49 -12.52
CA GLN A 85 -16.80 -21.38 -13.00
C GLN A 85 -16.51 -20.03 -13.68
N GLY A 86 -17.14 -18.96 -13.26
CA GLY A 86 -16.84 -17.63 -13.75
C GLY A 86 -15.51 -17.15 -13.17
N ASN A 87 -14.54 -16.80 -14.01
CA ASN A 87 -13.45 -15.90 -13.60
C ASN A 87 -14.13 -14.61 -13.13
N ALA A 88 -14.29 -14.45 -11.83
CA ALA A 88 -14.68 -13.16 -11.28
C ALA A 88 -13.66 -12.16 -11.79
N ALA A 89 -14.08 -11.28 -12.68
CA ALA A 89 -13.22 -10.18 -13.11
C ALA A 89 -12.71 -9.51 -11.83
N ASN A 90 -11.39 -9.31 -11.74
CA ASN A 90 -10.69 -8.71 -10.61
C ASN A 90 -11.02 -7.20 -10.45
N LEU A 91 -12.29 -6.85 -10.61
CA LEU A 91 -12.80 -5.52 -10.34
C LEU A 91 -13.00 -5.41 -8.84
N LEU A 92 -12.24 -4.54 -8.21
CA LEU A 92 -12.24 -4.28 -6.75
C LEU A 92 -13.66 -4.09 -6.16
N ASN A 93 -14.62 -3.69 -6.96
CA ASN A 93 -16.00 -3.40 -6.57
C ASN A 93 -17.03 -4.37 -7.14
N SER A 94 -16.61 -5.49 -7.71
CA SER A 94 -17.55 -6.51 -8.17
C SER A 94 -18.33 -7.08 -6.97
N PRO A 95 -19.63 -7.44 -7.13
CA PRO A 95 -20.41 -8.08 -6.06
C PRO A 95 -19.78 -9.36 -5.51
N THR A 96 -18.94 -10.02 -6.29
CA THR A 96 -18.23 -11.25 -5.93
C THR A 96 -16.90 -11.02 -5.22
N SER A 97 -16.37 -9.77 -5.27
CA SER A 97 -15.16 -9.39 -4.55
C SER A 97 -15.38 -9.35 -3.04
N LEU A 98 -14.32 -9.40 -2.25
CA LEU A 98 -14.42 -9.25 -0.79
C LEU A 98 -15.12 -7.92 -0.42
N ASN A 99 -14.78 -6.83 -1.09
CA ASN A 99 -15.44 -5.53 -0.86
C ASN A 99 -16.94 -5.56 -1.18
N GLY A 100 -17.32 -6.22 -2.29
CA GLY A 100 -18.72 -6.41 -2.64
C GLY A 100 -19.50 -7.17 -1.55
N LYS A 101 -18.92 -8.26 -1.05
CA LYS A 101 -19.51 -9.07 0.04
C LYS A 101 -19.63 -8.29 1.35
N ILE A 102 -18.61 -7.50 1.71
CA ILE A 102 -18.64 -6.64 2.90
C ILE A 102 -19.72 -5.57 2.77
N ASN A 103 -19.81 -4.91 1.61
CA ASN A 103 -20.84 -3.90 1.37
C ASN A 103 -22.25 -4.54 1.41
N ALA A 104 -22.42 -5.72 0.82
CA ALA A 104 -23.68 -6.44 0.91
C ALA A 104 -24.07 -6.77 2.36
N ALA A 105 -23.12 -7.24 3.18
CA ALA A 105 -23.36 -7.52 4.60
C ALA A 105 -23.76 -6.25 5.37
N ARG A 106 -23.03 -5.15 5.19
CA ARG A 106 -23.31 -3.87 5.83
C ARG A 106 -24.67 -3.28 5.43
N ASN A 107 -24.97 -3.31 4.15
CA ASN A 107 -26.24 -2.78 3.61
C ASN A 107 -27.45 -3.58 4.13
N ASN A 108 -27.26 -4.85 4.50
CA ASN A 108 -28.27 -5.65 5.15
C ASN A 108 -28.24 -5.56 6.69
N GLY A 109 -27.37 -4.68 7.26
CA GLY A 109 -27.34 -4.38 8.69
C GLY A 109 -26.51 -5.33 9.54
N ALA A 110 -25.67 -6.20 8.95
CA ALA A 110 -24.73 -7.02 9.70
C ALA A 110 -23.65 -6.18 10.38
N ILE A 111 -23.14 -6.64 11.52
CA ILE A 111 -22.06 -5.99 12.29
C ILE A 111 -20.69 -6.61 12.08
N GLY A 112 -20.60 -7.70 11.34
CA GLY A 112 -19.34 -8.38 11.02
C GLY A 112 -19.53 -9.46 9.97
N LEU A 113 -18.41 -9.83 9.33
CA LEU A 113 -18.33 -10.84 8.30
C LEU A 113 -17.18 -11.80 8.59
N LEU A 114 -17.47 -13.10 8.66
CA LEU A 114 -16.51 -14.18 8.72
C LEU A 114 -16.43 -14.81 7.33
N LEU A 115 -15.28 -14.63 6.64
CA LEU A 115 -15.03 -15.19 5.31
C LEU A 115 -14.37 -16.55 5.45
N VAL A 116 -15.07 -17.61 5.04
CA VAL A 116 -14.50 -18.95 4.99
C VAL A 116 -13.54 -19.05 3.81
N SER A 117 -12.25 -19.24 4.11
CA SER A 117 -11.19 -19.35 3.12
C SER A 117 -10.53 -20.72 3.18
N LYS A 118 -10.09 -21.20 2.01
CA LYS A 118 -9.28 -22.42 1.86
C LYS A 118 -7.79 -22.20 2.17
N ASP A 119 -7.39 -20.95 2.39
CA ASP A 119 -6.00 -20.54 2.55
C ASP A 119 -5.52 -20.69 4.01
N PHE A 120 -5.92 -21.77 4.67
CA PHE A 120 -5.50 -22.12 6.03
C PHE A 120 -4.99 -23.57 6.07
N PRO A 121 -3.92 -23.84 6.87
CA PRO A 121 -3.11 -22.85 7.60
C PRO A 121 -2.35 -21.92 6.65
N LYS A 122 -2.14 -20.66 7.06
CA LYS A 122 -1.43 -19.68 6.26
C LYS A 122 0.02 -20.14 6.01
N ARG A 123 0.50 -20.01 4.77
CA ARG A 123 1.89 -20.32 4.43
C ARG A 123 2.86 -19.27 4.97
N ASN A 124 2.43 -18.02 4.99
CA ASN A 124 3.19 -16.87 5.51
C ASN A 124 2.41 -16.22 6.64
N ALA A 125 3.10 -15.69 7.63
CA ALA A 125 2.50 -14.97 8.74
C ALA A 125 1.66 -13.79 8.24
N SER A 126 0.45 -13.67 8.75
CA SER A 126 -0.41 -12.52 8.46
C SER A 126 0.15 -11.27 9.14
N PRO A 127 0.19 -10.14 8.44
CA PRO A 127 0.71 -8.91 9.03
C PRO A 127 -0.15 -8.49 10.24
N VAL A 128 0.53 -8.17 11.33
CA VAL A 128 -0.11 -7.63 12.53
C VAL A 128 -0.11 -6.10 12.55
N THR A 129 0.53 -5.46 11.57
CA THR A 129 0.56 -4.00 11.37
C THR A 129 -0.14 -3.63 10.08
N GLY A 130 -0.87 -2.52 10.13
CA GLY A 130 -1.49 -1.90 8.96
C GLY A 130 -0.53 -1.00 8.19
N PRO A 131 -0.98 -0.40 7.07
CA PRO A 131 -0.22 0.62 6.37
C PRO A 131 -0.02 1.87 7.23
N MET A 132 1.03 2.62 6.89
CA MET A 132 1.33 3.90 7.52
C MET A 132 0.43 5.03 6.98
N TYR A 133 0.14 6.06 7.80
CA TYR A 133 -0.65 7.22 7.42
C TYR A 133 -0.19 8.49 8.17
N PHE A 134 -0.50 9.68 7.64
CA PHE A 134 0.01 10.95 8.17
C PHE A 134 -0.92 11.63 9.18
N THR A 135 -2.21 11.35 9.12
CA THR A 135 -3.19 12.01 9.98
C THR A 135 -3.79 10.99 10.91
N LYS A 136 -3.60 11.19 12.21
CA LYS A 136 -4.23 10.33 13.21
C LYS A 136 -5.74 10.38 13.01
N GLN A 137 -6.30 9.25 12.65
CA GLN A 137 -7.73 9.18 12.40
C GLN A 137 -8.48 9.22 13.73
N ALA A 138 -9.53 10.03 13.77
CA ALA A 138 -10.53 9.86 14.80
C ALA A 138 -11.01 8.40 14.72
N THR A 139 -11.09 7.71 15.85
CA THR A 139 -11.67 6.37 15.95
C THR A 139 -13.12 6.46 15.49
N ALA A 140 -13.33 6.37 14.18
CA ALA A 140 -14.68 6.25 13.66
C ALA A 140 -15.28 4.99 14.30
N ALA A 141 -16.47 5.11 14.82
CA ALA A 141 -17.22 4.02 15.42
C ALA A 141 -17.68 3.00 14.37
N ASN A 142 -16.75 2.53 13.54
CA ASN A 142 -17.01 1.48 12.56
C ASN A 142 -16.78 0.14 13.24
N ASN A 143 -17.80 -0.35 13.93
CA ASN A 143 -17.78 -1.61 14.65
C ASN A 143 -17.91 -2.84 13.74
N PHE A 144 -17.82 -2.69 12.42
CA PHE A 144 -17.90 -3.82 11.50
C PHE A 144 -16.55 -4.53 11.40
N ILE A 145 -16.51 -5.81 11.77
CA ILE A 145 -15.30 -6.63 11.70
C ILE A 145 -15.34 -7.58 10.51
N THR A 146 -14.19 -7.78 9.88
CA THR A 146 -13.97 -8.78 8.83
C THR A 146 -12.84 -9.71 9.25
N VAL A 147 -13.13 -11.02 9.27
CA VAL A 147 -12.18 -12.06 9.66
C VAL A 147 -12.19 -13.16 8.62
N ASN A 148 -11.02 -13.58 8.17
CA ASN A 148 -10.86 -14.81 7.41
C ASN A 148 -10.82 -15.98 8.39
N ILE A 149 -11.59 -17.02 8.13
CA ILE A 149 -11.69 -18.22 8.98
C ILE A 149 -11.47 -19.49 8.18
N SER A 150 -10.92 -20.50 8.83
CA SER A 150 -10.77 -21.85 8.27
C SER A 150 -12.09 -22.60 8.19
N GLU A 151 -12.12 -23.69 7.44
CA GLU A 151 -13.24 -24.62 7.40
C GLU A 151 -13.52 -25.25 8.79
N ALA A 152 -12.50 -25.39 9.63
CA ALA A 152 -12.66 -25.90 11.00
C ALA A 152 -13.46 -24.93 11.88
N VAL A 153 -13.19 -23.62 11.78
CA VAL A 153 -13.99 -22.59 12.47
C VAL A 153 -15.42 -22.58 11.94
N ALA A 154 -15.59 -22.62 10.62
CA ALA A 154 -16.91 -22.63 9.99
C ALA A 154 -17.73 -23.88 10.43
N SER A 155 -17.08 -25.05 10.53
CA SER A 155 -17.70 -26.27 11.05
C SER A 155 -18.25 -26.10 12.47
N ALA A 156 -17.43 -25.51 13.35
CA ALA A 156 -17.83 -25.25 14.73
C ALA A 156 -19.01 -24.29 14.82
N LEU A 157 -19.03 -23.25 13.97
CA LEU A 157 -20.11 -22.24 13.91
C LEU A 157 -21.42 -22.85 13.41
N LEU A 158 -21.35 -23.80 12.46
CA LEU A 158 -22.52 -24.46 11.87
C LEU A 158 -22.95 -25.75 12.58
N GLY A 159 -22.32 -26.08 13.74
CA GLY A 159 -22.64 -27.27 14.53
C GLY A 159 -22.34 -28.59 13.80
N ARG A 160 -21.35 -28.60 12.89
CA ARG A 160 -20.94 -29.80 12.14
C ARG A 160 -19.72 -30.47 12.75
N THR A 161 -19.66 -31.79 12.77
CA THR A 161 -18.54 -32.55 13.36
C THR A 161 -17.29 -32.54 12.48
N SER A 162 -17.47 -32.45 11.16
CA SER A 162 -16.36 -32.21 10.21
C SER A 162 -16.89 -31.64 8.91
N ILE A 163 -16.10 -30.77 8.28
CA ILE A 163 -16.31 -30.32 6.91
C ILE A 163 -15.12 -30.84 6.09
N GLN A 164 -15.38 -31.69 5.12
CA GLN A 164 -14.32 -32.27 4.30
C GLN A 164 -13.80 -31.30 3.22
N ASN A 165 -14.61 -30.31 2.84
CA ASN A 165 -14.21 -29.22 1.92
C ASN A 165 -15.30 -28.13 1.90
N THR A 166 -14.94 -26.94 1.32
CA THR A 166 -15.86 -25.80 1.17
C THR A 166 -17.14 -26.16 0.38
N ALA A 167 -17.09 -27.16 -0.52
CA ALA A 167 -18.27 -27.63 -1.26
C ALA A 167 -19.33 -28.23 -0.35
N SER A 168 -18.93 -28.93 0.71
CA SER A 168 -19.88 -29.47 1.70
C SER A 168 -20.54 -28.38 2.55
N LEU A 169 -19.95 -27.19 2.65
CA LEU A 169 -20.58 -26.02 3.28
C LEU A 169 -21.73 -25.47 2.44
N LEU A 170 -21.65 -25.58 1.10
CA LEU A 170 -22.73 -25.16 0.20
C LEU A 170 -24.02 -25.95 0.39
N GLU A 171 -23.91 -27.20 0.88
CA GLU A 171 -25.06 -28.02 1.23
C GLU A 171 -25.75 -27.55 2.53
N SER A 172 -25.08 -26.66 3.29
CA SER A 172 -25.68 -26.09 4.50
C SER A 172 -26.78 -25.11 4.13
N LYS A 173 -27.89 -25.23 4.85
CA LYS A 173 -29.02 -24.31 4.68
C LYS A 173 -28.58 -22.89 5.09
N LYS A 174 -28.90 -21.89 4.27
CA LYS A 174 -28.82 -20.50 4.69
C LYS A 174 -29.79 -20.27 5.84
N ALA A 175 -29.27 -20.01 7.01
CA ALA A 175 -30.06 -19.89 8.24
C ALA A 175 -29.21 -19.25 9.36
N THR A 176 -29.88 -18.97 10.47
CA THR A 176 -29.23 -18.64 11.75
C THR A 176 -28.81 -19.95 12.43
N TYR A 177 -27.58 -19.99 12.90
CA TYR A 177 -27.00 -21.11 13.66
C TYR A 177 -26.63 -20.63 15.07
N LYS A 178 -26.99 -21.45 16.08
CA LYS A 178 -26.59 -21.21 17.47
C LYS A 178 -25.13 -21.58 17.65
N ALA A 179 -24.32 -20.65 18.08
CA ALA A 179 -22.90 -20.84 18.35
C ALA A 179 -22.40 -19.74 19.28
N ASP A 180 -21.80 -20.10 20.40
CA ASP A 180 -21.15 -19.15 21.30
C ASP A 180 -19.85 -18.66 20.68
N LEU A 181 -19.90 -17.57 19.90
CA LEU A 181 -18.74 -16.92 19.29
C LEU A 181 -18.21 -15.84 20.21
N LYS A 182 -16.91 -15.91 20.50
CA LYS A 182 -16.17 -14.81 21.13
C LYS A 182 -15.00 -14.46 20.23
N LEU A 183 -15.00 -13.23 19.72
CA LEU A 183 -13.96 -12.67 18.87
C LEU A 183 -13.43 -11.41 19.54
N VAL A 184 -12.13 -11.34 19.74
CA VAL A 184 -11.43 -10.15 20.28
C VAL A 184 -10.40 -9.70 19.28
N ALA A 185 -10.48 -8.42 18.92
CA ALA A 185 -9.46 -7.73 18.15
C ALA A 185 -9.16 -6.41 18.83
N LYS A 186 -7.97 -6.24 19.39
CA LYS A 186 -7.53 -4.96 19.92
C LYS A 186 -6.39 -4.45 19.06
N LYS A 187 -6.42 -3.17 18.80
CA LYS A 187 -5.35 -2.47 18.10
C LYS A 187 -4.93 -1.24 18.90
N GLU A 188 -3.69 -0.89 18.75
CA GLU A 188 -3.14 0.40 19.15
C GLU A 188 -2.57 1.13 17.93
N THR A 189 -2.51 2.44 18.02
CA THR A 189 -1.89 3.28 17.01
C THR A 189 -0.49 3.63 17.47
N LEU A 190 0.51 3.12 16.76
CA LEU A 190 1.90 3.50 16.96
C LEU A 190 2.11 4.93 16.43
N ASN A 191 2.77 5.76 17.22
CA ASN A 191 3.22 7.09 16.80
C ASN A 191 4.70 6.94 16.42
N LEU A 192 4.98 7.08 15.14
CA LEU A 192 6.32 7.00 14.56
C LEU A 192 6.72 8.40 14.08
N GLU A 193 8.01 8.63 13.98
CA GLU A 193 8.56 9.83 13.37
C GLU A 193 9.49 9.44 12.23
N SER A 194 9.48 10.24 11.19
CA SER A 194 10.38 10.14 10.08
C SER A 194 10.81 11.53 9.61
N SER A 195 11.83 11.61 8.79
CA SER A 195 12.36 12.90 8.33
C SER A 195 12.74 12.84 6.86
N ASN A 196 12.61 13.97 6.19
CA ASN A 196 13.34 14.27 4.96
C ASN A 196 14.52 15.15 5.34
N VAL A 197 15.67 14.95 4.73
CA VAL A 197 16.87 15.76 4.99
C VAL A 197 17.08 16.68 3.80
N LEU A 198 17.14 17.98 4.06
CA LEU A 198 17.31 19.00 3.03
C LEU A 198 18.62 19.76 3.25
N GLY A 199 19.41 19.85 2.19
CA GLY A 199 20.55 20.76 2.07
C GLY A 199 20.34 21.68 0.89
N LEU A 200 20.83 22.92 0.94
CA LEU A 200 20.65 23.83 -0.16
C LEU A 200 21.94 24.59 -0.53
N ILE A 201 22.02 24.95 -1.79
CA ILE A 201 23.00 25.90 -2.31
C ILE A 201 22.22 27.06 -2.91
N GLU A 202 22.31 28.24 -2.25
CA GLU A 202 21.62 29.42 -2.73
C GLU A 202 22.14 29.83 -4.11
N GLY A 203 21.22 30.13 -5.01
CA GLY A 203 21.48 30.65 -6.34
C GLY A 203 21.98 32.09 -6.36
N SER A 204 22.35 32.59 -7.55
CA SER A 204 22.81 33.97 -7.72
C SER A 204 21.66 34.94 -8.07
N ASP A 205 21.34 35.06 -9.34
CA ASP A 205 20.35 36.01 -9.87
C ASP A 205 18.91 35.47 -9.94
N LYS A 206 18.74 34.16 -9.74
CA LYS A 206 17.45 33.46 -9.70
C LYS A 206 17.28 32.67 -8.42
N LYS A 207 17.73 33.23 -7.30
CA LYS A 207 17.78 32.52 -6.02
C LYS A 207 16.40 32.11 -5.47
N ASP A 208 15.33 32.75 -5.92
CA ASP A 208 13.96 32.49 -5.51
C ASP A 208 13.25 31.43 -6.40
N GLU A 209 13.98 30.88 -7.39
CA GLU A 209 13.55 29.70 -8.17
C GLU A 209 14.32 28.48 -7.68
N TYR A 210 13.65 27.34 -7.49
CA TYR A 210 14.22 26.14 -6.88
C TYR A 210 14.32 24.99 -7.89
N LEU A 211 15.44 24.29 -7.85
CA LEU A 211 15.65 23.00 -8.51
C LEU A 211 15.88 21.96 -7.44
N PHE A 212 15.10 20.89 -7.42
CA PHE A 212 15.28 19.78 -6.49
C PHE A 212 16.09 18.66 -7.15
N ILE A 213 16.99 18.07 -6.37
CA ILE A 213 17.68 16.83 -6.67
C ILE A 213 17.35 15.88 -5.51
N THR A 214 16.67 14.78 -5.81
CA THR A 214 16.10 13.92 -4.79
C THR A 214 16.51 12.46 -4.96
N ALA A 215 16.52 11.70 -3.86
CA ALA A 215 16.65 10.27 -3.79
C ALA A 215 16.04 9.79 -2.47
N HIS A 216 15.65 8.52 -2.35
CA HIS A 216 15.23 8.02 -1.05
C HIS A 216 16.36 7.32 -0.31
N TYR A 217 16.32 7.37 1.03
CA TYR A 217 17.38 6.78 1.86
C TYR A 217 16.89 5.63 2.75
N ASP A 218 15.60 5.28 2.67
CA ASP A 218 15.05 4.08 3.29
C ASP A 218 15.10 2.89 2.33
N HIS A 219 15.08 1.69 2.90
CA HIS A 219 14.88 0.45 2.15
C HIS A 219 14.07 -0.54 2.98
N LEU A 220 13.86 -1.76 2.47
CA LEU A 220 13.00 -2.79 3.08
C LEU A 220 13.49 -3.27 4.46
N GLY A 221 14.79 -3.13 4.74
CA GLY A 221 15.39 -3.53 6.02
C GLY A 221 15.42 -5.05 6.20
N LYS A 222 15.02 -5.52 7.38
CA LYS A 222 15.03 -6.94 7.72
C LYS A 222 13.61 -7.51 7.70
N ARG A 223 13.43 -8.65 7.00
CA ARG A 223 12.20 -9.45 7.05
C ARG A 223 12.58 -10.87 7.47
N ASP A 224 12.15 -11.30 8.62
CA ASP A 224 12.53 -12.57 9.25
C ASP A 224 14.07 -12.71 9.34
N THR A 225 14.65 -13.64 8.59
CA THR A 225 16.10 -13.87 8.53
C THR A 225 16.79 -13.18 7.36
N VAL A 226 16.02 -12.58 6.42
CA VAL A 226 16.56 -11.95 5.21
C VAL A 226 16.79 -10.46 5.47
N ILE A 227 17.99 -9.98 5.13
CA ILE A 227 18.36 -8.57 5.18
C ILE A 227 18.40 -8.02 3.75
N TYR A 228 17.65 -6.93 3.55
CA TYR A 228 17.62 -6.17 2.30
C TYR A 228 18.45 -4.91 2.51
N TYR A 229 19.63 -4.87 1.91
CA TYR A 229 20.64 -3.86 2.21
C TYR A 229 20.41 -2.52 1.52
N GLY A 230 19.64 -2.47 0.41
CA GLY A 230 19.34 -1.25 -0.29
C GLY A 230 20.53 -0.56 -0.96
N ALA A 231 21.54 -1.33 -1.39
CA ALA A 231 22.75 -0.72 -1.97
C ALA A 231 22.50 -0.01 -3.29
N ASP A 232 21.58 -0.54 -4.13
CA ASP A 232 21.17 0.07 -5.38
C ASP A 232 19.85 0.82 -5.22
N ASP A 233 18.87 0.20 -4.59
CA ASP A 233 17.55 0.73 -4.25
C ASP A 233 17.52 1.16 -2.76
N ASP A 234 17.76 2.44 -2.34
CA ASP A 234 18.25 3.51 -3.23
C ASP A 234 19.54 4.13 -2.66
N GLY A 235 20.45 3.27 -2.18
CA GLY A 235 21.77 3.71 -1.75
C GLY A 235 22.54 4.41 -2.88
N SER A 236 22.39 3.95 -4.13
CA SER A 236 23.04 4.52 -5.31
C SER A 236 22.52 5.95 -5.60
N GLY A 237 21.23 6.19 -5.51
CA GLY A 237 20.65 7.53 -5.67
C GLY A 237 21.01 8.46 -4.51
N THR A 238 20.89 7.97 -3.27
CA THR A 238 21.27 8.76 -2.07
C THR A 238 22.73 9.23 -2.15
N VAL A 239 23.69 8.36 -2.49
CA VAL A 239 25.09 8.73 -2.65
C VAL A 239 25.26 9.74 -3.80
N SER A 240 24.53 9.54 -4.90
CA SER A 240 24.57 10.49 -6.03
C SER A 240 24.12 11.89 -5.63
N VAL A 241 23.08 12.02 -4.80
CA VAL A 241 22.64 13.32 -4.26
C VAL A 241 23.75 13.98 -3.43
N LEU A 242 24.46 13.21 -2.59
CA LEU A 242 25.55 13.72 -1.76
C LEU A 242 26.75 14.17 -2.61
N GLU A 243 27.16 13.37 -3.61
CA GLU A 243 28.24 13.69 -4.52
C GLU A 243 27.93 14.95 -5.37
N LEU A 244 26.69 15.06 -5.85
CA LEU A 244 26.24 16.26 -6.58
C LEU A 244 26.25 17.47 -5.66
N ALA A 245 25.82 17.36 -4.40
CA ALA A 245 25.87 18.46 -3.45
C ALA A 245 27.32 18.95 -3.24
N GLU A 246 28.26 18.02 -3.05
CA GLU A 246 29.68 18.37 -2.94
C GLU A 246 30.21 19.06 -4.20
N ALA A 247 29.92 18.49 -5.38
CA ALA A 247 30.37 19.06 -6.67
C ALA A 247 29.87 20.49 -6.88
N PHE A 248 28.61 20.77 -6.57
CA PHE A 248 28.02 22.10 -6.68
C PHE A 248 28.60 23.08 -5.65
N VAL A 249 28.89 22.62 -4.42
CA VAL A 249 29.59 23.44 -3.42
C VAL A 249 30.99 23.85 -3.91
N GLN A 250 31.74 22.90 -4.46
CA GLN A 250 33.08 23.15 -5.01
C GLN A 250 33.01 24.09 -6.22
N ALA A 251 32.04 23.95 -7.10
CA ALA A 251 31.81 24.87 -8.22
C ALA A 251 31.50 26.29 -7.73
N LYS A 252 30.63 26.44 -6.73
CA LYS A 252 30.27 27.72 -6.14
C LYS A 252 31.48 28.40 -5.50
N LYS A 253 32.33 27.68 -4.76
CA LYS A 253 33.58 28.19 -4.19
C LYS A 253 34.54 28.74 -5.28
N LYS A 254 34.48 28.19 -6.49
CA LYS A 254 35.27 28.64 -7.65
C LYS A 254 34.57 29.72 -8.48
N GLY A 255 33.52 30.38 -7.97
CA GLY A 255 32.75 31.40 -8.66
C GLY A 255 31.84 30.87 -9.81
N LYS A 256 31.62 29.56 -9.89
CA LYS A 256 30.79 28.90 -10.91
C LYS A 256 29.49 28.29 -10.29
N GLY A 257 28.91 29.01 -9.32
CA GLY A 257 27.70 28.60 -8.67
C GLY A 257 26.45 28.61 -9.57
N PRO A 258 25.37 27.99 -9.15
CA PRO A 258 24.13 27.96 -9.92
C PRO A 258 23.42 29.31 -9.92
N ARG A 259 22.62 29.57 -10.94
CA ARG A 259 21.74 30.74 -10.99
C ARG A 259 20.53 30.57 -10.06
N ARG A 260 19.89 29.35 -10.08
CA ARG A 260 18.78 28.97 -9.22
C ARG A 260 19.31 28.36 -7.95
N THR A 261 18.51 28.43 -6.89
CA THR A 261 18.78 27.66 -5.67
C THR A 261 18.57 26.19 -5.95
N ILE A 262 19.57 25.36 -5.62
CA ILE A 262 19.46 23.91 -5.71
C ILE A 262 19.20 23.36 -4.32
N VAL A 263 18.16 22.55 -4.19
CA VAL A 263 17.80 21.83 -2.98
C VAL A 263 18.11 20.34 -3.19
N PHE A 264 19.04 19.83 -2.41
CA PHE A 264 19.36 18.41 -2.31
C PHE A 264 18.52 17.83 -1.20
N MET A 265 17.66 16.86 -1.53
CA MET A 265 16.75 16.30 -0.55
C MET A 265 16.77 14.78 -0.59
N THR A 266 17.17 14.16 0.52
CA THR A 266 16.92 12.73 0.69
C THR A 266 15.62 12.51 1.46
N VAL A 267 14.75 11.67 0.90
CA VAL A 267 13.43 11.39 1.45
C VAL A 267 13.38 10.03 2.11
N SER A 268 12.44 9.83 3.02
CA SER A 268 12.23 8.54 3.65
C SER A 268 10.82 8.00 3.40
N GLY A 269 10.65 6.69 3.56
CA GLY A 269 9.35 6.03 3.41
C GLY A 269 8.88 5.92 1.96
N GLU A 270 9.78 5.91 1.00
CA GLU A 270 9.51 5.58 -0.41
C GLU A 270 8.90 4.18 -0.48
N GLU A 271 9.57 3.20 0.11
CA GLU A 271 9.22 1.78 0.19
C GLU A 271 7.89 1.49 0.94
N LYS A 272 7.36 2.50 1.60
CA LYS A 272 6.06 2.47 2.27
C LYS A 272 4.98 3.27 1.54
N GLY A 273 5.22 3.57 0.26
CA GLY A 273 4.32 4.27 -0.65
C GLY A 273 4.59 5.77 -0.73
N LEU A 274 5.84 6.16 -1.04
CA LEU A 274 6.27 7.52 -1.34
C LEU A 274 5.97 8.52 -0.21
N ARG A 275 6.15 8.11 1.07
CA ARG A 275 5.65 8.88 2.21
C ARG A 275 6.35 10.22 2.40
N GLY A 276 7.68 10.25 2.31
CA GLY A 276 8.46 11.47 2.52
C GLY A 276 8.17 12.53 1.48
N SER A 277 8.17 12.18 0.21
CA SER A 277 7.85 13.11 -0.88
C SER A 277 6.38 13.56 -0.84
N ALA A 278 5.44 12.66 -0.49
CA ALA A 278 4.04 13.02 -0.31
C ALA A 278 3.85 14.00 0.86
N TYR A 279 4.57 13.80 1.97
CA TYR A 279 4.54 14.76 3.09
C TYR A 279 5.10 16.10 2.65
N TYR A 280 6.25 16.13 1.95
CA TYR A 280 6.85 17.36 1.45
C TYR A 280 5.89 18.10 0.50
N GLY A 281 5.26 17.41 -0.43
CA GLY A 281 4.30 18.00 -1.36
C GLY A 281 3.05 18.62 -0.69
N ASN A 282 2.70 18.16 0.52
CA ASN A 282 1.61 18.74 1.31
C ASN A 282 2.08 19.78 2.35
N ASN A 283 3.35 19.75 2.73
CA ASN A 283 3.96 20.64 3.73
C ASN A 283 5.33 21.13 3.24
N PRO A 284 5.37 21.88 2.12
CA PRO A 284 6.62 22.25 1.47
C PRO A 284 7.38 23.29 2.29
N THR A 285 8.70 23.08 2.45
CA THR A 285 9.61 24.05 3.05
C THR A 285 9.88 25.22 2.11
N PHE A 286 9.93 24.94 0.79
CA PHE A 286 10.08 25.93 -0.26
C PHE A 286 8.83 25.94 -1.16
N PRO A 287 8.40 27.12 -1.68
CA PRO A 287 7.19 27.24 -2.47
C PRO A 287 7.22 26.32 -3.71
N LEU A 288 6.17 25.51 -3.89
CA LEU A 288 6.08 24.59 -5.04
C LEU A 288 5.91 25.33 -6.36
N ASP A 289 5.21 26.47 -6.37
CA ASP A 289 5.04 27.35 -7.55
C ASP A 289 6.34 28.03 -7.98
N LYS A 290 7.39 27.97 -7.17
CA LYS A 290 8.75 28.40 -7.47
C LYS A 290 9.68 27.23 -7.79
N THR A 291 9.21 26.01 -7.73
CA THR A 291 9.99 24.83 -8.06
C THR A 291 9.98 24.61 -9.57
N THR A 292 11.14 24.75 -10.21
CA THR A 292 11.28 24.68 -11.67
C THR A 292 11.36 23.26 -12.21
N ALA A 293 11.95 22.35 -11.44
CA ALA A 293 12.00 20.91 -11.74
C ALA A 293 12.39 20.10 -10.49
N ASN A 294 12.07 18.82 -10.51
CA ASN A 294 12.61 17.80 -9.62
C ASN A 294 13.37 16.76 -10.46
N LEU A 295 14.63 16.52 -10.13
CA LEU A 295 15.49 15.50 -10.70
C LEU A 295 15.64 14.39 -9.65
N ASN A 296 14.87 13.34 -9.78
CA ASN A 296 14.88 12.19 -8.86
C ASN A 296 15.84 11.12 -9.38
N ILE A 297 16.64 10.58 -8.50
CA ILE A 297 17.63 9.55 -8.80
C ILE A 297 17.24 8.31 -8.00
N ASP A 298 17.04 7.19 -8.70
CA ASP A 298 16.57 5.96 -8.10
C ASP A 298 17.13 4.77 -8.90
N MET A 299 17.88 3.89 -8.23
CA MET A 299 18.48 2.68 -8.80
C MET A 299 19.43 2.94 -10.00
N VAL A 300 20.47 3.71 -9.78
CA VAL A 300 21.49 4.00 -10.82
C VAL A 300 22.78 3.19 -10.68
N GLY A 301 22.84 2.27 -9.72
CA GLY A 301 24.03 1.50 -9.40
C GLY A 301 24.12 0.12 -10.08
N ARG A 302 23.13 -0.29 -10.90
CA ARG A 302 23.09 -1.59 -11.56
C ARG A 302 22.71 -1.51 -13.04
N ILE A 303 23.19 -2.51 -13.77
CA ILE A 303 22.81 -2.74 -15.17
C ILE A 303 21.50 -3.54 -15.20
N ASP A 304 20.52 -3.08 -15.99
CA ASP A 304 19.32 -3.89 -16.28
C ASP A 304 19.71 -5.07 -17.17
N PRO A 305 19.53 -6.33 -16.73
CA PRO A 305 19.83 -7.50 -17.54
C PRO A 305 19.06 -7.59 -18.86
N SER A 306 17.91 -6.89 -18.95
CA SER A 306 17.07 -6.85 -20.15
C SER A 306 17.51 -5.79 -21.17
N TYR A 307 18.40 -4.88 -20.78
CA TYR A 307 18.90 -3.83 -21.66
C TYR A 307 19.72 -4.42 -22.83
N LYS A 308 19.53 -3.89 -24.03
CA LYS A 308 20.14 -4.43 -25.26
C LYS A 308 21.20 -3.54 -25.90
N GLY A 309 21.39 -2.32 -25.39
CA GLY A 309 22.40 -1.37 -25.83
C GLY A 309 23.72 -1.52 -25.10
N ASP A 310 24.55 -0.50 -25.14
CA ASP A 310 25.80 -0.42 -24.36
C ASP A 310 25.48 -0.29 -22.86
N SER A 311 25.58 -1.40 -22.14
CA SER A 311 25.26 -1.47 -20.71
C SER A 311 26.20 -0.64 -19.82
N THR A 312 27.27 -0.08 -20.37
CA THR A 312 28.24 0.73 -19.63
C THR A 312 27.98 2.24 -19.76
N ASN A 313 27.09 2.65 -20.66
CA ASN A 313 26.90 4.06 -21.00
C ASN A 313 25.42 4.41 -21.30
N TYR A 314 24.49 4.05 -20.41
CA TYR A 314 23.08 4.40 -20.55
C TYR A 314 22.44 4.81 -19.24
N VAL A 315 21.28 5.47 -19.33
CA VAL A 315 20.39 5.73 -18.21
C VAL A 315 18.93 5.77 -18.70
N TYR A 316 18.02 5.27 -17.88
CA TYR A 316 16.59 5.46 -18.12
C TYR A 316 16.17 6.88 -17.68
N VAL A 317 15.54 7.62 -18.59
CA VAL A 317 15.00 8.96 -18.29
C VAL A 317 13.48 8.89 -18.32
N ILE A 318 12.84 9.14 -17.18
CA ILE A 318 11.42 8.90 -17.00
C ILE A 318 10.72 10.19 -16.59
N GLY A 319 9.68 10.60 -17.31
CA GLY A 319 8.78 11.68 -16.93
C GLY A 319 9.17 13.07 -17.39
N GLU A 320 10.30 13.26 -18.09
CA GLU A 320 10.74 14.58 -18.57
C GLU A 320 9.80 15.21 -19.62
N ASP A 321 8.96 14.37 -20.27
CA ASP A 321 7.99 14.75 -21.28
C ASP A 321 6.56 15.00 -20.75
N LYS A 322 6.32 14.77 -19.45
CA LYS A 322 4.96 14.80 -18.89
C LYS A 322 4.45 16.20 -18.58
N LEU A 323 5.31 17.08 -18.08
CA LEU A 323 4.91 18.40 -17.61
C LEU A 323 5.59 19.55 -18.36
N SER A 324 6.65 19.27 -19.10
CA SER A 324 7.44 20.30 -19.78
C SER A 324 7.74 19.91 -21.23
N SER A 325 7.49 20.82 -22.15
CA SER A 325 7.90 20.69 -23.58
C SER A 325 9.39 20.95 -23.79
N ASP A 326 10.10 21.52 -22.82
CA ASP A 326 11.47 21.97 -22.94
C ASP A 326 12.47 21.08 -22.21
N LEU A 327 12.07 20.38 -21.16
CA LEU A 327 12.99 19.60 -20.32
C LEU A 327 13.74 18.54 -21.14
N MET A 328 13.05 17.79 -21.98
CA MET A 328 13.67 16.80 -22.86
C MET A 328 14.71 17.41 -23.81
N LYS A 329 14.41 18.57 -24.39
CA LYS A 329 15.34 19.29 -25.28
C LYS A 329 16.60 19.76 -24.53
N ILE A 330 16.41 20.21 -23.30
CA ILE A 330 17.52 20.64 -22.43
C ILE A 330 18.38 19.43 -22.06
N THR A 331 17.75 18.32 -21.67
CA THR A 331 18.44 17.06 -21.34
C THR A 331 19.29 16.58 -22.51
N ASP A 332 18.71 16.52 -23.72
CA ASP A 332 19.44 16.13 -24.93
C ASP A 332 20.60 17.07 -25.25
N ALA A 333 20.38 18.38 -25.18
CA ALA A 333 21.42 19.38 -25.48
C ALA A 333 22.60 19.28 -24.49
N VAL A 334 22.30 19.10 -23.20
CA VAL A 334 23.33 18.97 -22.16
C VAL A 334 24.06 17.65 -22.31
N ASN A 335 23.33 16.54 -22.51
CA ASN A 335 23.91 15.22 -22.71
C ASN A 335 24.84 15.19 -23.93
N ASN A 336 24.40 15.70 -25.08
CA ASN A 336 25.19 15.73 -26.30
C ASN A 336 26.45 16.57 -26.15
N LYS A 337 26.40 17.64 -25.36
CA LYS A 337 27.53 18.55 -25.15
C LYS A 337 28.57 18.00 -24.18
N PHE A 338 28.17 17.30 -23.11
CA PHE A 338 29.05 17.02 -21.98
C PHE A 338 29.30 15.54 -21.73
N ILE A 339 28.27 14.69 -21.79
CA ILE A 339 28.34 13.30 -21.29
C ILE A 339 28.27 12.28 -22.42
N LYS A 340 27.29 12.43 -23.33
CA LYS A 340 27.06 11.51 -24.47
C LYS A 340 26.65 10.10 -24.06
N MET A 341 25.85 9.99 -22.99
CA MET A 341 25.19 8.73 -22.60
C MET A 341 24.02 8.42 -23.54
N GLU A 342 23.64 7.17 -23.63
CA GLU A 342 22.35 6.78 -24.20
C GLU A 342 21.24 7.09 -23.21
N LEU A 343 20.32 7.98 -23.59
CA LEU A 343 19.14 8.31 -22.80
C LEU A 343 17.96 7.45 -23.25
N ASP A 344 17.72 6.36 -22.55
CA ASP A 344 16.63 5.45 -22.88
C ASP A 344 15.31 5.91 -22.25
N ARG A 345 14.32 6.18 -23.09
CA ARG A 345 13.02 6.74 -22.72
C ARG A 345 11.86 5.76 -22.84
N ARG A 346 12.16 4.44 -22.95
CA ARG A 346 11.12 3.41 -23.16
C ARG A 346 10.00 3.44 -22.14
N TYR A 347 10.27 3.86 -20.91
CA TYR A 347 9.30 3.92 -19.81
C TYR A 347 8.47 5.21 -19.79
N ASN A 348 8.64 6.10 -20.76
CA ASN A 348 7.75 7.24 -20.98
C ASN A 348 6.48 6.88 -21.74
N ASP A 349 6.39 5.66 -22.29
CA ASP A 349 5.17 5.17 -22.95
C ASP A 349 4.00 5.20 -21.95
N PRO A 350 2.87 5.88 -22.28
CA PRO A 350 1.67 5.86 -21.44
C PRO A 350 1.11 4.45 -21.16
N LYS A 351 1.50 3.46 -21.99
CA LYS A 351 1.12 2.04 -21.85
C LYS A 351 2.17 1.20 -21.13
N ASP A 352 3.20 1.82 -20.54
CA ASP A 352 4.20 1.06 -19.77
C ASP A 352 3.53 0.15 -18.74
N PRO A 353 3.65 -1.18 -18.86
CA PRO A 353 3.01 -2.12 -17.94
C PRO A 353 3.58 -2.03 -16.52
N ASN A 354 4.82 -1.55 -16.38
CA ASN A 354 5.49 -1.37 -15.11
C ASN A 354 5.05 -0.10 -14.38
N ARG A 355 4.52 0.88 -15.14
CA ARG A 355 4.07 2.18 -14.62
C ARG A 355 5.15 2.92 -13.83
N PHE A 356 6.40 2.87 -14.26
CA PHE A 356 7.54 3.44 -13.52
C PHE A 356 7.40 4.92 -13.21
N TYR A 357 6.75 5.70 -14.09
CA TYR A 357 6.47 7.11 -13.81
C TYR A 357 5.74 7.37 -12.48
N TYR A 358 5.00 6.39 -11.96
CA TYR A 358 4.19 6.54 -10.74
C TYR A 358 4.84 5.89 -9.51
N ARG A 359 6.07 5.38 -9.62
CA ARG A 359 6.64 4.47 -8.63
C ARG A 359 7.80 5.02 -7.84
N SER A 360 8.21 6.27 -8.07
CA SER A 360 9.24 6.92 -7.28
C SER A 360 8.86 8.35 -6.89
N ASP A 361 9.65 8.99 -6.08
CA ASP A 361 9.36 10.23 -5.35
C ASP A 361 9.07 11.45 -6.23
N HIS A 362 9.60 11.48 -7.48
CA HIS A 362 9.29 12.53 -8.46
C HIS A 362 7.78 12.69 -8.71
N TYR A 363 7.03 11.59 -8.60
CA TYR A 363 5.59 11.62 -8.88
C TYR A 363 4.82 12.56 -7.94
N ASN A 364 5.20 12.61 -6.66
CA ASN A 364 4.55 13.50 -5.71
C ASN A 364 4.85 15.00 -5.95
N PHE A 365 5.95 15.32 -6.61
CA PHE A 365 6.19 16.67 -7.14
C PHE A 365 5.37 16.92 -8.40
N ALA A 366 5.36 15.96 -9.32
CA ALA A 366 4.62 16.07 -10.58
C ALA A 366 3.10 16.19 -10.39
N ALA A 367 2.57 15.67 -9.30
CA ALA A 367 1.14 15.71 -8.97
C ALA A 367 0.68 17.05 -8.34
N LYS A 368 1.59 18.00 -8.10
CA LYS A 368 1.32 19.31 -7.49
C LYS A 368 1.48 20.44 -8.50
#